data_fcfb69ddc99c4119894ab9cc3bf3f1c0
#
_entry.id   fcfb69ddc99c4119894ab9cc3bf3f1c0
#
_cell.length_a   1.000
_cell.length_b   1.000
_cell.length_c   1.000
_cell.angle_alpha   90.00
_cell.angle_beta   90.00
_cell.angle_gamma   90.00
#
_symmetry.space_group_name_H-M   'P 1'
#
loop_
_entity.id
_entity.type
_entity.pdbx_description
1 polymer ?
#
loop_
_entity_poly.entity_id
_entity_poly.type
_entity_poly.pdbx_seq_one_letter_code
_entity_poly.pdbx_strand_id
1 'polypeptide(L)'
;MISLKLMLKTSKFPCLFYLSILCFYGLAQDIPSPEKVLGFRPTTERTIADWQQITNYFSELDKASDRVSVKRIGRTTLGRTMIAVFISDAKNLREMEKYRQVNLKLANPFALNEQEAESLIKQGKVIVAISCSIHSTEIVASQMSMNLAYELAKTKDQDLLEILRNVILILIPSANPDGIDIVANWYRKTLNTKAEGTNPPEL
;
A
#
# COMPACT_ATOMS: atom_id res chain seq x y z
N MET A 1 86.94 21.35 -9.09
CA MET A 1 85.62 21.87 -8.64
C MET A 1 84.64 21.53 -9.68
N ILE A 2 83.86 20.47 -9.48
CA ILE A 2 82.91 19.88 -10.43
C ILE A 2 81.51 20.23 -9.95
N SER A 3 80.79 21.03 -10.78
CA SER A 3 79.39 21.43 -10.50
C SER A 3 78.45 20.38 -11.06
N LEU A 4 77.72 19.73 -10.18
CA LEU A 4 76.66 18.74 -10.55
C LEU A 4 75.32 19.41 -10.66
N LYS A 5 74.86 19.66 -11.90
CA LYS A 5 73.50 20.09 -12.17
C LYS A 5 72.57 18.89 -12.16
N LEU A 6 71.73 18.82 -11.12
CA LEU A 6 70.69 17.81 -10.99
C LEU A 6 69.47 18.25 -11.85
N MET A 7 69.22 17.50 -12.94
CA MET A 7 68.01 17.68 -13.78
C MET A 7 66.82 16.97 -13.11
N LEU A 8 65.93 17.75 -12.54
CA LEU A 8 64.59 17.27 -12.13
C LEU A 8 63.69 17.09 -13.36
N LYS A 9 63.49 15.83 -13.76
CA LYS A 9 62.45 15.44 -14.71
C LYS A 9 61.08 15.46 -14.03
N THR A 10 60.24 16.44 -14.34
CA THR A 10 58.84 16.43 -13.94
C THR A 10 58.05 15.44 -14.77
N SER A 11 57.70 14.30 -14.19
CA SER A 11 56.76 13.36 -14.73
C SER A 11 55.34 13.88 -14.58
N LYS A 12 54.73 14.29 -15.70
CA LYS A 12 53.32 14.61 -15.75
C LYS A 12 52.52 13.30 -15.83
N PHE A 13 52.03 12.80 -14.69
CA PHE A 13 50.98 11.77 -14.67
C PHE A 13 49.63 12.45 -14.96
N PRO A 14 48.91 12.06 -16.00
CA PRO A 14 47.51 12.48 -16.13
C PRO A 14 46.70 11.70 -15.10
N CYS A 15 46.11 12.42 -14.15
CA CYS A 15 45.16 11.89 -13.21
C CYS A 15 43.88 11.52 -14.00
N LEU A 16 43.78 10.26 -14.43
CA LEU A 16 42.53 9.71 -14.99
C LEU A 16 41.51 9.66 -13.86
N PHE A 17 40.67 10.68 -13.78
CA PHE A 17 39.46 10.66 -12.98
C PHE A 17 38.51 9.65 -13.59
N TYR A 18 38.54 8.39 -13.16
CA TYR A 18 37.48 7.44 -13.42
C TYR A 18 36.23 7.90 -12.67
N LEU A 19 35.41 8.70 -13.36
CA LEU A 19 34.04 8.98 -12.93
C LEU A 19 33.23 7.70 -13.14
N SER A 20 33.22 6.83 -12.15
CA SER A 20 32.32 5.68 -12.10
C SER A 20 30.89 6.21 -11.96
N ILE A 21 30.22 6.40 -13.10
CA ILE A 21 28.76 6.57 -13.16
C ILE A 21 28.17 5.23 -12.69
N LEU A 22 27.93 5.13 -11.40
CA LEU A 22 27.05 4.13 -10.84
C LEU A 22 25.65 4.45 -11.39
N CYS A 23 25.32 3.89 -12.56
CA CYS A 23 23.96 3.75 -12.99
C CYS A 23 23.26 2.86 -11.93
N PHE A 24 22.60 3.47 -10.97
CA PHE A 24 21.56 2.82 -10.19
C PHE A 24 20.46 2.46 -11.20
N TYR A 25 20.61 1.30 -11.86
CA TYR A 25 19.45 0.61 -12.40
C TYR A 25 18.59 0.31 -11.18
N GLY A 26 17.62 1.17 -10.90
CA GLY A 26 16.53 0.84 -10.01
C GLY A 26 15.89 -0.40 -10.60
N LEU A 27 16.22 -1.57 -10.07
CA LEU A 27 15.50 -2.80 -10.35
C LEU A 27 14.05 -2.45 -10.01
N ALA A 28 13.19 -2.37 -11.03
CA ALA A 28 11.77 -2.22 -10.81
C ALA A 28 11.38 -3.36 -9.86
N GLN A 29 11.11 -3.03 -8.62
CA GLN A 29 10.78 -4.02 -7.60
C GLN A 29 9.51 -4.73 -8.07
N ASP A 30 9.60 -6.05 -8.22
CA ASP A 30 8.46 -6.86 -8.63
C ASP A 30 7.36 -6.74 -7.59
N ILE A 31 6.18 -6.26 -8.00
CA ILE A 31 5.05 -6.06 -7.11
C ILE A 31 4.53 -7.44 -6.71
N PRO A 32 4.59 -7.83 -5.42
CA PRO A 32 4.26 -9.17 -5.00
C PRO A 32 2.75 -9.43 -5.13
N SER A 33 2.38 -10.55 -5.77
CA SER A 33 1.00 -11.01 -5.76
C SER A 33 0.60 -11.51 -4.37
N PRO A 34 -0.71 -11.47 -4.02
CA PRO A 34 -1.19 -12.08 -2.78
C PRO A 34 -0.77 -13.54 -2.65
N GLU A 35 -0.85 -14.33 -3.73
CA GLU A 35 -0.43 -15.73 -3.76
C GLU A 35 1.04 -15.91 -3.36
N LYS A 36 1.94 -15.04 -3.86
CA LYS A 36 3.37 -15.10 -3.55
C LYS A 36 3.66 -14.89 -2.06
N VAL A 37 2.91 -13.99 -1.42
CA VAL A 37 3.12 -13.65 0.00
C VAL A 37 2.41 -14.62 0.93
N LEU A 38 1.19 -15.03 0.59
CA LEU A 38 0.36 -15.92 1.41
C LEU A 38 0.75 -17.39 1.28
N GLY A 39 1.34 -17.80 0.15
CA GLY A 39 1.57 -19.19 -0.21
C GLY A 39 0.34 -19.90 -0.79
N PHE A 40 -0.79 -19.19 -0.95
CA PHE A 40 -2.02 -19.68 -1.57
C PHE A 40 -2.79 -18.53 -2.23
N ARG A 41 -3.64 -18.82 -3.19
CA ARG A 41 -4.52 -17.81 -3.80
C ARG A 41 -5.63 -17.42 -2.83
N PRO A 42 -5.99 -16.13 -2.73
CA PRO A 42 -7.14 -15.69 -1.93
C PRO A 42 -8.47 -16.38 -2.24
N THR A 43 -8.57 -17.05 -3.39
CA THR A 43 -9.75 -17.83 -3.82
C THR A 43 -9.59 -19.34 -3.64
N THR A 44 -8.50 -19.81 -3.03
CA THR A 44 -8.28 -21.24 -2.79
C THR A 44 -9.33 -21.80 -1.84
N GLU A 45 -9.99 -22.87 -2.25
CA GLU A 45 -10.98 -23.55 -1.43
C GLU A 45 -10.42 -23.97 -0.07
N ARG A 46 -11.26 -23.88 0.94
CA ARG A 46 -10.95 -24.33 2.30
C ARG A 46 -9.73 -23.68 2.94
N THR A 47 -9.38 -22.47 2.47
CA THR A 47 -8.23 -21.70 2.94
C THR A 47 -8.64 -20.28 3.27
N ILE A 48 -8.39 -19.86 4.52
CA ILE A 48 -8.74 -18.54 5.02
C ILE A 48 -7.46 -17.84 5.51
N ALA A 49 -7.19 -16.63 5.01
CA ALA A 49 -6.16 -15.77 5.53
C ALA A 49 -6.59 -15.15 6.88
N ASP A 50 -5.71 -15.23 7.88
CA ASP A 50 -5.90 -14.51 9.14
C ASP A 50 -5.48 -13.04 9.01
N TRP A 51 -5.76 -12.25 10.05
CA TRP A 51 -5.45 -10.82 10.04
C TRP A 51 -3.94 -10.52 9.95
N GLN A 52 -3.11 -11.36 10.55
CA GLN A 52 -1.65 -11.21 10.45
C GLN A 52 -1.16 -11.41 9.01
N GLN A 53 -1.68 -12.41 8.31
CA GLN A 53 -1.35 -12.67 6.90
C GLN A 53 -1.79 -11.51 6.00
N ILE A 54 -3.00 -10.97 6.23
CA ILE A 54 -3.54 -9.83 5.48
C ILE A 54 -2.67 -8.59 5.70
N THR A 55 -2.36 -8.25 6.95
CA THR A 55 -1.53 -7.07 7.26
C THR A 55 -0.10 -7.21 6.76
N ASN A 56 0.46 -8.42 6.81
CA ASN A 56 1.79 -8.71 6.25
C ASN A 56 1.80 -8.47 4.73
N TYR A 57 0.79 -8.97 4.02
CA TYR A 57 0.66 -8.72 2.58
C TYR A 57 0.67 -7.22 2.25
N PHE A 58 -0.17 -6.44 2.94
CA PHE A 58 -0.23 -5.00 2.69
C PHE A 58 1.07 -4.27 3.05
N SER A 59 1.79 -4.74 4.06
CA SER A 59 3.13 -4.21 4.39
C SER A 59 4.15 -4.49 3.29
N GLU A 60 4.13 -5.67 2.68
CA GLU A 60 5.00 -5.98 1.54
C GLU A 60 4.62 -5.18 0.28
N LEU A 61 3.33 -5.00 0.04
CA LEU A 61 2.84 -4.21 -1.07
C LEU A 61 3.21 -2.71 -0.95
N ASP A 62 3.11 -2.13 0.26
CA ASP A 62 3.53 -0.75 0.58
C ASP A 62 5.02 -0.52 0.26
N LYS A 63 5.87 -1.49 0.59
CA LYS A 63 7.32 -1.43 0.29
C LYS A 63 7.61 -1.56 -1.20
N ALA A 64 6.78 -2.30 -1.94
CA ALA A 64 7.03 -2.66 -3.33
C ALA A 64 6.45 -1.66 -4.34
N SER A 65 5.52 -0.80 -3.95
CA SER A 65 4.79 0.09 -4.86
C SER A 65 4.66 1.51 -4.31
N ASP A 66 5.08 2.49 -5.10
CA ASP A 66 4.89 3.91 -4.81
C ASP A 66 3.43 4.39 -4.97
N ARG A 67 2.54 3.52 -5.49
CA ARG A 67 1.10 3.75 -5.62
C ARG A 67 0.30 3.27 -4.42
N VAL A 68 0.95 2.70 -3.41
CA VAL A 68 0.31 2.18 -2.21
C VAL A 68 0.96 2.81 -0.99
N SER A 69 0.15 3.16 0.01
CA SER A 69 0.65 3.64 1.31
C SER A 69 -0.23 3.09 2.42
N VAL A 70 0.36 2.35 3.36
CA VAL A 70 -0.34 1.75 4.49
C VAL A 70 -0.19 2.61 5.74
N LYS A 71 -1.31 2.91 6.39
CA LYS A 71 -1.34 3.68 7.65
C LYS A 71 -2.05 2.88 8.75
N ARG A 72 -1.50 2.94 9.95
CA ARG A 72 -2.20 2.47 11.14
C ARG A 72 -3.27 3.50 11.51
N ILE A 73 -4.51 3.06 11.69
CA ILE A 73 -5.65 3.92 12.01
C ILE A 73 -6.22 3.67 13.42
N GLY A 74 -5.68 2.70 14.13
CA GLY A 74 -6.10 2.40 15.50
C GLY A 74 -5.80 0.96 15.91
N ARG A 75 -6.50 0.54 16.95
CA ARG A 75 -6.50 -0.83 17.47
C ARG A 75 -7.92 -1.30 17.69
N THR A 76 -8.13 -2.60 17.53
CA THR A 76 -9.39 -3.28 17.88
C THR A 76 -9.51 -3.45 19.40
N THR A 77 -10.67 -3.93 19.84
CA THR A 77 -10.93 -4.29 21.25
C THR A 77 -9.93 -5.33 21.78
N LEU A 78 -9.53 -6.30 20.94
CA LEU A 78 -8.54 -7.31 21.33
C LEU A 78 -7.09 -6.87 21.01
N GLY A 79 -6.87 -5.58 20.73
CA GLY A 79 -5.54 -4.97 20.58
C GLY A 79 -4.88 -5.14 19.21
N ARG A 80 -5.55 -5.72 18.21
CA ARG A 80 -5.02 -5.86 16.85
C ARG A 80 -4.88 -4.51 16.17
N THR A 81 -3.82 -4.32 15.41
CA THR A 81 -3.63 -3.10 14.63
C THR A 81 -4.65 -3.03 13.49
N MET A 82 -5.39 -1.94 13.42
CA MET A 82 -6.23 -1.61 12.26
C MET A 82 -5.41 -0.81 11.24
N ILE A 83 -5.61 -1.08 9.96
CA ILE A 83 -4.91 -0.40 8.86
C ILE A 83 -5.90 0.19 7.86
N ALA A 84 -5.49 1.31 7.25
CA ALA A 84 -6.05 1.84 6.02
C ALA A 84 -4.96 1.83 4.94
N VAL A 85 -5.34 1.39 3.74
CA VAL A 85 -4.46 1.30 2.57
C VAL A 85 -4.89 2.38 1.60
N PHE A 86 -4.02 3.34 1.34
CA PHE A 86 -4.23 4.41 0.37
C PHE A 86 -3.65 3.98 -0.96
N ILE A 87 -4.47 4.01 -2.01
CA ILE A 87 -4.07 3.61 -3.36
C ILE A 87 -4.38 4.75 -4.31
N SER A 88 -3.36 5.23 -5.02
CA SER A 88 -3.47 6.34 -5.97
C SER A 88 -2.20 6.45 -6.82
N ASP A 89 -2.15 7.42 -7.73
CA ASP A 89 -0.90 7.84 -8.35
C ASP A 89 0.13 8.27 -7.28
N ALA A 90 1.39 7.93 -7.50
CA ALA A 90 2.48 8.21 -6.56
C ALA A 90 2.58 9.70 -6.17
N LYS A 91 2.28 10.62 -7.10
CA LYS A 91 2.25 12.05 -6.80
C LYS A 91 1.15 12.39 -5.80
N ASN A 92 -0.05 11.82 -5.97
CA ASN A 92 -1.16 12.04 -5.07
C ASN A 92 -0.85 11.56 -3.65
N LEU A 93 -0.19 10.40 -3.52
CA LEU A 93 0.20 9.86 -2.21
C LEU A 93 1.25 10.74 -1.51
N ARG A 94 2.19 11.31 -2.26
CA ARG A 94 3.14 12.29 -1.69
C ARG A 94 2.47 13.59 -1.25
N GLU A 95 1.39 14.00 -1.92
CA GLU A 95 0.65 15.25 -1.65
C GLU A 95 -0.63 15.01 -0.81
N MET A 96 -0.81 13.86 -0.17
CA MET A 96 -2.03 13.49 0.57
C MET A 96 -2.50 14.56 1.56
N GLU A 97 -1.57 15.19 2.29
CA GLU A 97 -1.95 16.22 3.26
C GLU A 97 -2.57 17.45 2.58
N LYS A 98 -2.10 17.84 1.41
CA LYS A 98 -2.71 18.90 0.60
C LYS A 98 -4.16 18.56 0.27
N TYR A 99 -4.42 17.32 -0.21
CA TYR A 99 -5.78 16.90 -0.56
C TYR A 99 -6.67 16.76 0.67
N ARG A 100 -6.11 16.31 1.79
CA ARG A 100 -6.82 16.30 3.08
C ARG A 100 -7.28 17.71 3.47
N GLN A 101 -6.41 18.72 3.36
CA GLN A 101 -6.75 20.11 3.67
C GLN A 101 -7.79 20.69 2.71
N VAL A 102 -7.71 20.40 1.41
CA VAL A 102 -8.72 20.78 0.44
C VAL A 102 -10.09 20.20 0.83
N ASN A 103 -10.14 18.89 1.13
CA ASN A 103 -11.40 18.24 1.51
C ASN A 103 -11.97 18.76 2.83
N LEU A 104 -11.12 19.07 3.83
CA LEU A 104 -11.56 19.68 5.08
C LEU A 104 -12.22 21.06 4.87
N LYS A 105 -11.66 21.88 3.98
CA LYS A 105 -12.27 23.17 3.63
C LYS A 105 -13.61 22.99 2.92
N LEU A 106 -13.68 22.08 1.93
CA LEU A 106 -14.92 21.77 1.21
C LEU A 106 -16.00 21.15 2.10
N ALA A 107 -15.61 20.45 3.15
CA ALA A 107 -16.56 19.88 4.14
C ALA A 107 -17.24 20.93 5.02
N ASN A 108 -16.73 22.17 5.03
CA ASN A 108 -17.35 23.31 5.70
C ASN A 108 -17.81 24.38 4.71
N PRO A 109 -18.89 24.15 3.96
CA PRO A 109 -19.30 25.01 2.86
C PRO A 109 -19.74 26.42 3.33
N PHE A 110 -20.14 26.57 4.58
CA PHE A 110 -20.55 27.87 5.12
C PHE A 110 -19.39 28.88 5.28
N ALA A 111 -18.15 28.39 5.24
CA ALA A 111 -16.95 29.21 5.35
C ALA A 111 -16.37 29.61 3.98
N LEU A 112 -17.01 29.24 2.87
CA LEU A 112 -16.53 29.44 1.52
C LEU A 112 -17.53 30.26 0.69
N ASN A 113 -17.02 31.15 -0.17
CA ASN A 113 -17.79 31.67 -1.28
C ASN A 113 -17.70 30.71 -2.48
N GLU A 114 -18.56 30.94 -3.49
CA GLU A 114 -18.65 30.09 -4.68
C GLU A 114 -17.32 29.97 -5.44
N GLN A 115 -16.64 31.10 -5.64
CA GLN A 115 -15.35 31.16 -6.36
C GLN A 115 -14.24 30.39 -5.63
N GLU A 116 -14.20 30.48 -4.30
CA GLU A 116 -13.26 29.71 -3.47
C GLU A 116 -13.56 28.22 -3.54
N ALA A 117 -14.86 27.84 -3.46
CA ALA A 117 -15.28 26.45 -3.56
C ALA A 117 -14.90 25.84 -4.92
N GLU A 118 -15.18 26.53 -6.03
CA GLU A 118 -14.78 26.09 -7.37
C GLU A 118 -13.25 25.92 -7.50
N SER A 119 -12.47 26.85 -6.94
CA SER A 119 -11.02 26.78 -6.94
C SER A 119 -10.51 25.55 -6.18
N LEU A 120 -11.11 25.23 -5.02
CA LEU A 120 -10.77 24.05 -4.23
C LEU A 120 -11.15 22.75 -4.94
N ILE A 121 -12.33 22.70 -5.58
CA ILE A 121 -12.79 21.55 -6.37
C ILE A 121 -11.79 21.24 -7.49
N LYS A 122 -11.33 22.25 -8.23
CA LYS A 122 -10.32 22.07 -9.29
C LYS A 122 -8.97 21.57 -8.78
N GLN A 123 -8.62 21.89 -7.53
CA GLN A 123 -7.37 21.45 -6.90
C GLN A 123 -7.48 20.09 -6.22
N GLY A 124 -8.70 19.68 -5.88
CA GLY A 124 -8.99 18.47 -5.13
C GLY A 124 -8.80 17.18 -5.92
N LYS A 125 -8.97 16.08 -5.21
CA LYS A 125 -9.10 14.73 -5.77
C LYS A 125 -10.35 14.08 -5.19
N VAL A 126 -10.95 13.20 -5.96
CA VAL A 126 -12.05 12.37 -5.46
C VAL A 126 -11.50 11.39 -4.43
N ILE A 127 -12.14 11.33 -3.27
CA ILE A 127 -11.81 10.35 -2.23
C ILE A 127 -12.88 9.28 -2.25
N VAL A 128 -12.47 8.03 -2.47
CA VAL A 128 -13.35 6.85 -2.41
C VAL A 128 -12.91 6.00 -1.23
N ALA A 129 -13.84 5.66 -0.34
CA ALA A 129 -13.57 4.77 0.79
C ALA A 129 -14.30 3.44 0.58
N ILE A 130 -13.58 2.32 0.70
CA ILE A 130 -14.11 0.97 0.69
C ILE A 130 -13.72 0.31 2.00
N SER A 131 -14.71 -0.12 2.77
CA SER A 131 -14.53 -0.90 4.00
C SER A 131 -15.01 -2.33 3.78
N CYS A 132 -14.16 -3.30 4.12
CA CYS A 132 -14.42 -4.72 3.96
C CYS A 132 -14.69 -5.39 5.31
N SER A 133 -15.37 -6.54 5.29
CA SER A 133 -15.50 -7.49 6.39
C SER A 133 -15.87 -6.84 7.74
N ILE A 134 -16.99 -6.14 7.78
CA ILE A 134 -17.57 -5.65 9.03
C ILE A 134 -18.13 -6.82 9.87
N HIS A 135 -18.79 -7.77 9.22
CA HIS A 135 -19.21 -9.02 9.87
C HIS A 135 -18.09 -10.05 9.76
N SER A 136 -17.87 -10.80 10.83
CA SER A 136 -16.76 -11.75 10.98
C SER A 136 -16.70 -12.82 9.89
N THR A 137 -17.86 -13.25 9.39
CA THR A 137 -17.99 -14.32 8.38
C THR A 137 -17.78 -13.82 6.94
N GLU A 138 -17.67 -12.51 6.71
CA GLU A 138 -17.43 -11.92 5.39
C GLU A 138 -15.95 -11.93 4.99
N ILE A 139 -15.27 -13.03 5.24
CA ILE A 139 -13.82 -13.21 5.05
C ILE A 139 -13.35 -12.98 3.61
N VAL A 140 -14.21 -13.29 2.64
CA VAL A 140 -13.90 -13.13 1.20
C VAL A 140 -13.63 -11.67 0.85
N ALA A 141 -14.32 -10.73 1.49
CA ALA A 141 -14.12 -9.30 1.23
C ALA A 141 -12.70 -8.83 1.62
N SER A 142 -12.16 -9.30 2.75
CA SER A 142 -10.77 -9.01 3.13
C SER A 142 -9.77 -9.66 2.16
N GLN A 143 -10.02 -10.87 1.70
CA GLN A 143 -9.16 -11.55 0.72
C GLN A 143 -9.23 -10.89 -0.66
N MET A 144 -10.44 -10.46 -1.10
CA MET A 144 -10.63 -9.69 -2.33
C MET A 144 -9.89 -8.36 -2.28
N SER A 145 -9.84 -7.69 -1.12
CA SER A 145 -9.16 -6.41 -0.97
C SER A 145 -7.67 -6.49 -1.32
N MET A 146 -7.00 -7.62 -1.05
CA MET A 146 -5.60 -7.84 -1.43
C MET A 146 -5.46 -7.94 -2.96
N ASN A 147 -6.36 -8.67 -3.64
CA ASN A 147 -6.33 -8.77 -5.10
C ASN A 147 -6.60 -7.40 -5.76
N LEU A 148 -7.59 -6.65 -5.27
CA LEU A 148 -7.88 -5.30 -5.77
C LEU A 148 -6.66 -4.38 -5.65
N ALA A 149 -6.03 -4.35 -4.49
CA ALA A 149 -4.84 -3.53 -4.26
C ALA A 149 -3.68 -3.93 -5.18
N TYR A 150 -3.45 -5.23 -5.37
CA TYR A 150 -2.44 -5.74 -6.28
C TYR A 150 -2.68 -5.31 -7.73
N GLU A 151 -3.91 -5.49 -8.22
CA GLU A 151 -4.26 -5.12 -9.60
C GLU A 151 -4.07 -3.61 -9.85
N LEU A 152 -4.47 -2.76 -8.90
CA LEU A 152 -4.28 -1.31 -9.00
C LEU A 152 -2.79 -0.91 -8.89
N ALA A 153 -2.04 -1.57 -8.02
CA ALA A 153 -0.61 -1.27 -7.83
C ALA A 153 0.22 -1.59 -9.08
N LYS A 154 -0.06 -2.73 -9.75
CA LYS A 154 0.70 -3.20 -10.91
C LYS A 154 0.19 -2.69 -12.25
N THR A 155 -1.00 -2.08 -12.30
CA THR A 155 -1.67 -1.75 -13.56
C THR A 155 -0.82 -0.93 -14.53
N LYS A 156 -0.93 -1.26 -15.80
CA LYS A 156 -0.41 -0.49 -16.96
C LYS A 156 -1.55 -0.03 -17.86
N ASP A 157 -2.78 -0.37 -17.52
CA ASP A 157 -3.98 0.04 -18.23
C ASP A 157 -4.17 1.55 -18.12
N GLN A 158 -4.37 2.23 -19.26
CA GLN A 158 -4.39 3.69 -19.31
C GLN A 158 -5.63 4.27 -18.62
N ASP A 159 -6.78 3.59 -18.68
CA ASP A 159 -8.01 4.04 -18.04
C ASP A 159 -7.90 3.94 -16.51
N LEU A 160 -7.34 2.83 -16.00
CA LEU A 160 -7.05 2.69 -14.57
C LEU A 160 -6.00 3.68 -14.09
N LEU A 161 -4.97 3.96 -14.90
CA LEU A 161 -3.97 4.98 -14.58
C LEU A 161 -4.60 6.39 -14.53
N GLU A 162 -5.55 6.68 -15.43
CA GLU A 162 -6.29 7.95 -15.38
C GLU A 162 -7.15 8.05 -14.13
N ILE A 163 -7.83 6.97 -13.75
CA ILE A 163 -8.57 6.90 -12.47
C ILE A 163 -7.64 7.16 -11.29
N LEU A 164 -6.48 6.48 -11.23
CA LEU A 164 -5.51 6.66 -10.14
C LEU A 164 -4.94 8.08 -10.08
N ARG A 165 -4.82 8.78 -11.20
CA ARG A 165 -4.41 10.20 -11.22
C ARG A 165 -5.44 11.14 -10.60
N ASN A 166 -6.73 10.76 -10.61
CA ASN A 166 -7.84 11.63 -10.19
C ASN A 166 -8.52 11.18 -8.90
N VAL A 167 -8.25 9.97 -8.44
CA VAL A 167 -8.89 9.34 -7.28
C VAL A 167 -7.84 8.92 -6.24
N ILE A 168 -8.15 9.12 -4.97
CA ILE A 168 -7.44 8.48 -3.86
C ILE A 168 -8.41 7.46 -3.25
N LEU A 169 -8.11 6.18 -3.43
CA LEU A 169 -8.84 5.09 -2.80
C LEU A 169 -8.31 4.87 -1.38
N ILE A 170 -9.21 4.88 -0.41
CA ILE A 170 -8.96 4.47 0.98
C ILE A 170 -9.60 3.09 1.16
N LEU A 171 -8.79 2.06 1.21
CA LEU A 171 -9.23 0.68 1.39
C LEU A 171 -8.96 0.25 2.83
N ILE A 172 -10.02 -0.14 3.55
CA ILE A 172 -9.94 -0.73 4.88
C ILE A 172 -10.17 -2.24 4.71
N PRO A 173 -9.11 -3.06 4.76
CA PRO A 173 -9.20 -4.49 4.45
C PRO A 173 -10.13 -5.28 5.38
N SER A 174 -10.28 -4.82 6.61
CA SER A 174 -11.30 -5.29 7.53
C SER A 174 -11.67 -4.20 8.52
N ALA A 175 -12.98 -3.96 8.67
CA ALA A 175 -13.52 -3.15 9.75
C ALA A 175 -13.58 -3.94 11.09
N ASN A 176 -13.45 -5.27 11.02
CA ASN A 176 -13.50 -6.16 12.19
C ASN A 176 -12.36 -7.21 12.15
N PRO A 177 -11.09 -6.79 12.39
CA PRO A 177 -9.96 -7.71 12.43
C PRO A 177 -10.07 -8.81 13.48
N ASP A 178 -10.72 -8.54 14.61
CA ASP A 178 -10.93 -9.54 15.66
C ASP A 178 -11.81 -10.68 15.15
N GLY A 179 -12.89 -10.32 14.46
CA GLY A 179 -13.79 -11.29 13.85
C GLY A 179 -13.12 -12.14 12.76
N ILE A 180 -12.24 -11.56 11.94
CA ILE A 180 -11.46 -12.31 10.94
C ILE A 180 -10.67 -13.43 11.62
N ASP A 181 -9.95 -13.13 12.70
CA ASP A 181 -9.14 -14.12 13.40
C ASP A 181 -9.99 -15.16 14.12
N ILE A 182 -11.12 -14.76 14.73
CA ILE A 182 -12.06 -15.69 15.36
C ILE A 182 -12.52 -16.74 14.33
N VAL A 183 -12.99 -16.26 13.17
CA VAL A 183 -13.49 -17.16 12.11
C VAL A 183 -12.36 -17.99 11.51
N ALA A 184 -11.21 -17.40 11.18
CA ALA A 184 -10.09 -18.12 10.60
C ALA A 184 -9.56 -19.23 11.52
N ASN A 185 -9.45 -18.93 12.81
CA ASN A 185 -8.98 -19.91 13.81
C ASN A 185 -10.00 -21.02 14.03
N TRP A 186 -11.30 -20.69 14.12
CA TRP A 186 -12.35 -21.67 14.25
C TRP A 186 -12.40 -22.60 13.04
N TYR A 187 -12.37 -22.02 11.82
CA TYR A 187 -12.37 -22.80 10.60
C TYR A 187 -11.20 -23.78 10.52
N ARG A 188 -9.98 -23.33 10.81
CA ARG A 188 -8.79 -24.19 10.84
C ARG A 188 -8.92 -25.32 11.87
N LYS A 189 -9.47 -25.03 13.05
CA LYS A 189 -9.70 -26.00 14.12
C LYS A 189 -10.74 -27.06 13.76
N THR A 190 -11.77 -26.68 13.01
CA THR A 190 -12.92 -27.55 12.68
C THR A 190 -12.80 -28.20 11.32
N LEU A 191 -11.81 -27.88 10.54
CA LEU A 191 -11.58 -28.42 9.19
C LEU A 191 -11.53 -29.96 9.24
N ASN A 192 -12.26 -30.64 8.33
CA ASN A 192 -12.45 -32.09 8.28
C ASN A 192 -13.19 -32.71 9.49
N THR A 193 -13.86 -31.90 10.29
CA THR A 193 -14.73 -32.38 11.37
C THR A 193 -16.21 -32.14 11.04
N LYS A 194 -17.12 -32.65 11.88
CA LYS A 194 -18.56 -32.38 11.76
C LYS A 194 -18.93 -30.90 12.00
N ALA A 195 -18.03 -30.14 12.60
CA ALA A 195 -18.21 -28.70 12.87
C ALA A 195 -17.65 -27.81 11.76
N GLU A 196 -17.12 -28.37 10.68
CA GLU A 196 -16.62 -27.57 9.56
C GLU A 196 -17.75 -26.71 8.97
N GLY A 197 -17.46 -25.43 8.76
CA GLY A 197 -18.42 -24.47 8.22
C GLY A 197 -19.47 -23.97 9.22
N THR A 198 -19.42 -24.39 10.48
CA THR A 198 -20.24 -23.80 11.55
C THR A 198 -19.67 -22.48 12.04
N ASN A 199 -20.52 -21.66 12.66
CA ASN A 199 -20.05 -20.43 13.31
C ASN A 199 -19.25 -20.74 14.58
N PRO A 200 -18.22 -19.92 14.87
CA PRO A 200 -17.54 -19.97 16.18
C PRO A 200 -18.53 -19.70 17.32
N PRO A 201 -18.33 -20.32 18.49
CA PRO A 201 -19.20 -20.07 19.65
C PRO A 201 -19.17 -18.64 20.18
N GLU A 202 -18.14 -17.88 19.82
CA GLU A 202 -17.94 -16.48 20.22
C GLU A 202 -18.72 -15.47 19.37
N LEU A 203 -19.41 -15.91 18.29
CA LEU A 203 -20.20 -15.05 17.38
C LEU A 203 -21.69 -15.10 17.67
#